data_2a1fdb9273c5bb63da37e04692da4cd2
#
_entry.id   2a1fdb9273c5bb63da37e04692da4cd2
#
_cell.length_a   1.000
_cell.length_b   1.000
_cell.length_c   1.000
_cell.angle_alpha   90.00
_cell.angle_beta   90.00
_cell.angle_gamma   90.00
#
_symmetry.space_group_name_H-M   'P 1'
#
loop_
_entity.id
_entity.type
_entity.pdbx_description
1 polymer ?
#
loop_
_entity_poly.entity_id
_entity_poly.type
_entity_poly.pdbx_seq_one_letter_code
_entity_poly.pdbx_strand_id
1 'polypeptide(L)'
;MVFIGTAPYLAAIPSLDPSTILVRRYPKPFLVVGYHEFGGPAEYAGGPKFDIHGLNIAPQTFRRQLESMEAGGFYPVDMRDIVLGSVRIPAKKTPIVLTFDDGRATQFKYLKNGSIDPACAVGILLAFHKRHPDWPLRGSFYLITGSDANGVPFDQEGLEGKKIRQLLEWGFEVGNHTNTHPSFKNLKASQITAELAGCQAYLASIVPGIRVDTEALPYGDWPQKRHTLQALIAGGKGKGKYRYSAVLLFSGGFVPSPCSSRFDPFRIPRVAPSPGNVEKLIGSNQ
;
A
#
# COMPACT_ATOMS: atom_id res chain seq x y z
N MET A 1 49.06 -33.45 -20.60
CA MET A 1 48.32 -32.84 -19.49
C MET A 1 48.12 -31.38 -19.87
N VAL A 2 46.95 -31.05 -20.45
CA VAL A 2 46.65 -29.70 -20.95
C VAL A 2 45.71 -29.06 -19.95
N PHE A 3 46.14 -28.01 -19.25
CA PHE A 3 45.27 -27.19 -18.39
C PHE A 3 44.45 -26.24 -19.27
N ILE A 4 43.14 -26.47 -19.36
CA ILE A 4 42.21 -25.51 -19.94
C ILE A 4 41.76 -24.59 -18.78
N GLY A 5 42.29 -23.38 -18.76
CA GLY A 5 41.89 -22.33 -17.85
C GLY A 5 40.50 -21.80 -18.25
N THR A 6 39.52 -22.00 -17.41
CA THR A 6 38.23 -21.33 -17.53
C THR A 6 38.34 -19.89 -17.04
N ALA A 7 38.31 -18.94 -17.95
CA ALA A 7 38.17 -17.52 -17.60
C ALA A 7 36.81 -17.31 -16.94
N PRO A 8 36.72 -16.51 -15.86
CA PRO A 8 35.42 -16.18 -15.27
C PRO A 8 34.60 -15.34 -16.25
N TYR A 9 33.43 -15.83 -16.58
CA TYR A 9 32.42 -15.11 -17.35
C TYR A 9 31.97 -13.91 -16.49
N LEU A 10 32.56 -12.75 -16.68
CA LEU A 10 32.03 -11.48 -16.19
C LEU A 10 30.75 -11.21 -16.95
N ALA A 11 29.63 -11.58 -16.35
CA ALA A 11 28.32 -11.15 -16.84
C ALA A 11 28.34 -9.61 -16.94
N ALA A 12 28.20 -9.10 -18.16
CA ALA A 12 28.12 -7.67 -18.40
C ALA A 12 26.99 -7.10 -17.54
N ILE A 13 27.33 -6.16 -16.67
CA ILE A 13 26.34 -5.38 -15.92
C ILE A 13 25.50 -4.69 -17.00
N PRO A 14 24.18 -4.93 -17.08
CA PRO A 14 23.33 -4.27 -18.08
C PRO A 14 23.57 -2.76 -17.98
N SER A 15 23.87 -2.11 -19.09
CA SER A 15 24.02 -0.65 -19.14
C SER A 15 22.77 -0.04 -18.52
N LEU A 16 22.94 0.72 -17.44
CA LEU A 16 21.82 1.38 -16.76
C LEU A 16 21.21 2.37 -17.75
N ASP A 17 20.00 2.09 -18.20
CA ASP A 17 19.20 3.02 -19.01
C ASP A 17 19.12 4.37 -18.30
N PRO A 18 19.73 5.44 -18.84
CA PRO A 18 19.75 6.75 -18.18
C PRO A 18 18.37 7.42 -18.10
N SER A 19 17.40 6.92 -18.88
CA SER A 19 16.02 7.42 -18.85
C SER A 19 15.23 6.95 -17.62
N THR A 20 15.80 6.03 -16.82
CA THR A 20 15.14 5.48 -15.63
C THR A 20 16.02 5.56 -14.39
N ILE A 21 15.38 5.58 -13.20
CA ILE A 21 16.05 5.57 -11.91
C ILE A 21 15.47 4.47 -11.00
N LEU A 22 16.30 3.80 -10.20
CA LEU A 22 15.82 2.93 -9.15
C LEU A 22 15.05 3.75 -8.12
N VAL A 23 13.81 3.37 -7.81
CA VAL A 23 12.94 4.13 -6.91
C VAL A 23 13.57 4.35 -5.53
N ARG A 24 14.29 3.37 -4.98
CA ARG A 24 15.04 3.51 -3.72
C ARG A 24 16.19 4.55 -3.78
N ARG A 25 16.58 4.99 -4.97
CA ARG A 25 17.58 6.06 -5.21
C ARG A 25 16.96 7.36 -5.66
N TYR A 26 15.64 7.48 -5.54
CA TYR A 26 14.95 8.71 -5.89
C TYR A 26 15.39 9.85 -4.95
N PRO A 27 15.92 10.96 -5.49
CA PRO A 27 16.65 11.95 -4.67
C PRO A 27 15.76 12.98 -3.97
N LYS A 28 14.46 13.05 -4.32
CA LYS A 28 13.53 14.04 -3.78
C LYS A 28 12.53 13.42 -2.82
N PRO A 29 11.85 14.20 -1.97
CA PRO A 29 10.67 13.74 -1.23
C PRO A 29 9.57 13.23 -2.18
N PHE A 30 8.70 12.36 -1.67
CA PHE A 30 7.58 11.80 -2.41
C PHE A 30 6.33 11.73 -1.55
N LEU A 31 5.18 11.37 -2.14
CA LEU A 31 3.91 11.27 -1.45
C LEU A 31 3.47 9.82 -1.27
N VAL A 32 2.87 9.54 -0.11
CA VAL A 32 2.09 8.34 0.16
C VAL A 32 0.68 8.78 0.57
N VAL A 33 -0.32 8.37 -0.20
CA VAL A 33 -1.72 8.75 0.01
C VAL A 33 -2.48 7.57 0.60
N GLY A 34 -3.20 7.79 1.70
CA GLY A 34 -3.96 6.75 2.41
C GLY A 34 -5.46 6.84 2.11
N TYR A 35 -5.95 5.96 1.25
CA TYR A 35 -7.37 5.80 0.92
C TYR A 35 -8.04 4.76 1.81
N HIS A 36 -9.35 4.93 2.10
CA HIS A 36 -10.14 3.98 2.87
C HIS A 36 -11.43 3.64 2.12
N GLU A 37 -12.38 4.55 2.03
CA GLU A 37 -13.70 4.29 1.47
C GLU A 37 -13.96 5.11 0.19
N PHE A 38 -14.72 4.54 -0.73
CA PHE A 38 -15.09 5.14 -2.02
C PHE A 38 -16.61 5.14 -2.18
N GLY A 39 -17.29 5.89 -1.33
CA GLY A 39 -18.73 6.08 -1.39
C GLY A 39 -19.09 7.54 -1.24
N GLY A 40 -20.23 7.95 -1.79
CA GLY A 40 -20.83 9.23 -1.45
C GLY A 40 -21.49 9.17 -0.07
N PRO A 41 -21.81 10.32 0.54
CA PRO A 41 -22.55 10.38 1.81
C PRO A 41 -23.86 9.58 1.80
N ALA A 42 -24.45 9.38 0.63
CA ALA A 42 -25.70 8.63 0.45
C ALA A 42 -25.55 7.10 0.49
N GLU A 43 -24.33 6.57 0.30
CA GLU A 43 -24.07 5.12 0.29
C GLU A 43 -23.70 4.57 1.68
N TYR A 44 -23.53 5.44 2.66
CA TYR A 44 -23.20 5.09 4.03
C TYR A 44 -24.45 5.05 4.91
N ALA A 45 -24.74 3.90 5.49
CA ALA A 45 -25.86 3.72 6.44
C ALA A 45 -25.77 4.63 7.68
N GLY A 46 -24.62 5.27 7.93
CA GLY A 46 -24.35 6.18 9.04
C GLY A 46 -24.33 7.67 8.68
N GLY A 47 -24.42 8.04 7.41
CA GLY A 47 -24.37 9.43 6.96
C GLY A 47 -23.02 10.15 7.23
N PRO A 48 -22.97 11.48 7.09
CA PRO A 48 -21.74 12.27 7.16
C PRO A 48 -20.98 12.22 8.50
N LYS A 49 -21.56 11.60 9.53
CA LYS A 49 -20.92 11.48 10.86
C LYS A 49 -19.64 10.62 10.87
N PHE A 50 -19.42 9.79 9.85
CA PHE A 50 -18.24 8.92 9.78
C PHE A 50 -17.09 9.47 8.94
N ASP A 51 -17.27 10.60 8.24
CA ASP A 51 -16.22 11.20 7.42
C ASP A 51 -15.57 12.44 8.06
N ILE A 52 -15.45 12.45 9.39
CA ILE A 52 -14.80 13.54 10.13
C ILE A 52 -13.32 13.72 9.76
N HIS A 53 -12.70 12.73 9.10
CA HIS A 53 -11.29 12.74 8.69
C HIS A 53 -11.09 12.85 7.18
N GLY A 54 -12.15 12.94 6.38
CA GLY A 54 -12.06 12.96 4.92
C GLY A 54 -11.51 11.66 4.33
N LEU A 55 -11.79 10.52 4.99
CA LEU A 55 -11.32 9.19 4.57
C LEU A 55 -12.28 8.52 3.59
N ASN A 56 -13.56 8.93 3.59
CA ASN A 56 -14.54 8.51 2.61
C ASN A 56 -14.65 9.57 1.51
N ILE A 57 -14.22 9.23 0.31
CA ILE A 57 -14.25 10.13 -0.84
C ILE A 57 -15.18 9.61 -1.93
N ALA A 58 -15.81 10.52 -2.67
CA ALA A 58 -16.61 10.12 -3.81
C ALA A 58 -15.72 9.45 -4.89
N PRO A 59 -16.20 8.41 -5.60
CA PRO A 59 -15.50 7.80 -6.74
C PRO A 59 -15.02 8.83 -7.76
N GLN A 60 -15.81 9.88 -7.99
CA GLN A 60 -15.45 10.96 -8.91
C GLN A 60 -14.27 11.81 -8.40
N THR A 61 -14.14 11.98 -7.08
CA THR A 61 -12.96 12.65 -6.49
C THR A 61 -11.70 11.84 -6.75
N PHE A 62 -11.73 10.52 -6.54
CA PHE A 62 -10.59 9.66 -6.83
C PHE A 62 -10.19 9.70 -8.32
N ARG A 63 -11.18 9.69 -9.24
CA ARG A 63 -10.89 9.84 -10.67
C ARG A 63 -10.13 11.16 -10.97
N ARG A 64 -10.60 12.29 -10.41
CA ARG A 64 -9.91 13.59 -10.59
C ARG A 64 -8.51 13.59 -9.99
N GLN A 65 -8.32 12.94 -8.83
CA GLN A 65 -7.00 12.84 -8.20
C GLN A 65 -6.03 12.05 -9.07
N LEU A 66 -6.44 10.94 -9.67
CA LEU A 66 -5.61 10.17 -10.61
C LEU A 66 -5.21 11.00 -11.83
N GLU A 67 -6.16 11.73 -12.46
CA GLU A 67 -5.87 12.63 -13.58
C GLU A 67 -4.86 13.73 -13.16
N SER A 68 -5.03 14.32 -11.97
CA SER A 68 -4.12 15.33 -11.46
C SER A 68 -2.72 14.77 -11.19
N MET A 69 -2.61 13.56 -10.66
CA MET A 69 -1.33 12.89 -10.40
C MET A 69 -0.60 12.58 -11.70
N GLU A 70 -1.31 12.06 -12.71
CA GLU A 70 -0.73 11.74 -14.01
C GLU A 70 -0.23 13.01 -14.71
N ALA A 71 -1.07 14.05 -14.79
CA ALA A 71 -0.73 15.36 -15.35
C ALA A 71 0.43 16.02 -14.58
N GLY A 72 0.50 15.83 -13.26
CA GLY A 72 1.58 16.32 -12.39
C GLY A 72 2.89 15.55 -12.51
N GLY A 73 2.96 14.54 -13.40
CA GLY A 73 4.18 13.78 -13.64
C GLY A 73 4.50 12.74 -12.56
N PHE A 74 3.52 12.34 -11.76
CA PHE A 74 3.70 11.26 -10.80
C PHE A 74 3.68 9.89 -11.48
N TYR A 75 4.27 8.89 -10.80
CA TYR A 75 4.36 7.52 -11.27
C TYR A 75 4.07 6.56 -10.10
N PRO A 76 3.03 5.73 -10.18
CA PRO A 76 2.63 4.88 -9.07
C PRO A 76 3.63 3.74 -8.86
N VAL A 77 3.91 3.48 -7.58
CA VAL A 77 4.74 2.38 -7.09
C VAL A 77 4.12 1.79 -5.83
N ASP A 78 4.54 0.58 -5.45
CA ASP A 78 4.16 -0.02 -4.18
C ASP A 78 5.05 0.50 -3.05
N MET A 79 4.61 0.42 -1.80
CA MET A 79 5.46 0.76 -0.66
C MET A 79 6.66 -0.17 -0.56
N ARG A 80 6.46 -1.45 -0.85
CA ARG A 80 7.54 -2.44 -0.95
C ARG A 80 8.62 -2.05 -1.95
N ASP A 81 8.26 -1.50 -3.10
CA ASP A 81 9.21 -1.04 -4.12
C ASP A 81 10.14 0.06 -3.57
N ILE A 82 9.59 0.98 -2.76
CA ILE A 82 10.37 2.04 -2.12
C ILE A 82 11.46 1.47 -1.20
N VAL A 83 11.10 0.50 -0.36
CA VAL A 83 12.01 0.00 0.70
C VAL A 83 12.90 -1.15 0.26
N LEU A 84 12.43 -2.03 -0.62
CA LEU A 84 13.20 -3.17 -1.14
C LEU A 84 13.85 -2.92 -2.51
N GLY A 85 13.38 -1.95 -3.24
CA GLY A 85 14.03 -1.18 -4.28
C GLY A 85 14.61 -1.91 -5.48
N SER A 86 13.85 -2.82 -6.12
CA SER A 86 14.24 -3.38 -7.44
C SER A 86 13.58 -2.65 -8.62
N VAL A 87 12.53 -1.89 -8.38
CA VAL A 87 11.75 -1.23 -9.43
C VAL A 87 12.45 0.03 -9.95
N ARG A 88 12.45 0.20 -11.26
CA ARG A 88 12.90 1.41 -11.94
C ARG A 88 11.69 2.21 -12.40
N ILE A 89 11.75 3.52 -12.25
CA ILE A 89 10.75 4.46 -12.74
C ILE A 89 11.39 5.40 -13.77
N PRO A 90 10.62 6.03 -14.68
CA PRO A 90 11.15 7.06 -15.56
C PRO A 90 11.82 8.19 -14.76
N ALA A 91 13.04 8.58 -15.13
CA ALA A 91 13.87 9.52 -14.35
C ALA A 91 13.24 10.91 -14.14
N LYS A 92 12.32 11.30 -15.04
CA LYS A 92 11.60 12.58 -14.98
C LYS A 92 10.28 12.50 -14.18
N LYS A 93 9.88 11.30 -13.73
CA LYS A 93 8.65 11.12 -12.96
C LYS A 93 8.94 11.12 -11.45
N THR A 94 7.95 11.54 -10.67
CA THR A 94 7.98 11.50 -9.21
C THR A 94 7.23 10.26 -8.72
N PRO A 95 7.83 9.40 -7.86
CA PRO A 95 7.09 8.27 -7.31
C PRO A 95 5.94 8.74 -6.42
N ILE A 96 4.82 8.02 -6.49
CA ILE A 96 3.69 8.16 -5.57
C ILE A 96 3.23 6.78 -5.15
N VAL A 97 2.91 6.62 -3.85
CA VAL A 97 2.35 5.37 -3.34
C VAL A 97 0.88 5.59 -3.02
N LEU A 98 0.00 4.85 -3.67
CA LEU A 98 -1.42 4.79 -3.35
C LEU A 98 -1.64 3.64 -2.37
N THR A 99 -2.11 3.92 -1.16
CA THR A 99 -2.39 2.90 -0.15
C THR A 99 -3.89 2.84 0.14
N PHE A 100 -4.40 1.63 0.36
CA PHE A 100 -5.82 1.35 0.58
C PHE A 100 -5.95 0.54 1.86
N ASP A 101 -6.47 1.16 2.92
CA ASP A 101 -6.58 0.54 4.24
C ASP A 101 -7.95 -0.14 4.43
N ASP A 102 -8.06 -1.04 5.39
CA ASP A 102 -9.22 -1.79 5.86
C ASP A 102 -9.67 -2.96 4.97
N GLY A 103 -9.48 -2.90 3.65
CA GLY A 103 -9.99 -3.93 2.75
C GLY A 103 -11.53 -3.90 2.63
N ARG A 104 -12.12 -2.73 2.31
CA ARG A 104 -13.58 -2.57 2.19
C ARG A 104 -14.10 -2.93 0.79
N ALA A 105 -15.39 -3.27 0.68
CA ALA A 105 -16.03 -3.57 -0.61
C ALA A 105 -15.91 -2.42 -1.60
N THR A 106 -15.95 -1.17 -1.14
CA THR A 106 -15.79 0.00 -2.00
C THR A 106 -14.41 0.11 -2.64
N GLN A 107 -13.44 -0.64 -2.15
CA GLN A 107 -12.11 -0.74 -2.76
C GLN A 107 -12.07 -1.80 -3.86
N PHE A 108 -12.64 -2.99 -3.63
CA PHE A 108 -12.69 -4.05 -4.61
C PHE A 108 -13.98 -4.87 -4.50
N LYS A 109 -14.88 -4.70 -5.46
CA LYS A 109 -16.20 -5.35 -5.48
C LYS A 109 -16.48 -6.04 -6.81
N TYR A 110 -16.97 -7.28 -6.74
CA TYR A 110 -17.60 -7.95 -7.87
C TYR A 110 -19.12 -7.71 -7.83
N LEU A 111 -19.69 -7.38 -8.98
CA LEU A 111 -21.14 -7.32 -9.19
C LEU A 111 -21.72 -8.75 -9.35
N LYS A 112 -23.04 -8.88 -9.27
CA LYS A 112 -23.74 -10.18 -9.41
C LYS A 112 -23.45 -10.89 -10.74
N ASN A 113 -23.16 -10.15 -11.79
CA ASN A 113 -22.79 -10.69 -13.11
C ASN A 113 -21.32 -11.10 -13.23
N GLY A 114 -20.54 -11.01 -12.13
CA GLY A 114 -19.12 -11.35 -12.08
C GLY A 114 -18.16 -10.27 -12.59
N SER A 115 -18.66 -9.14 -13.09
CA SER A 115 -17.81 -7.99 -13.46
C SER A 115 -17.36 -7.22 -12.22
N ILE A 116 -16.26 -6.47 -12.35
CA ILE A 116 -15.81 -5.56 -11.28
C ILE A 116 -16.67 -4.30 -11.31
N ASP A 117 -17.09 -3.84 -10.15
CA ASP A 117 -17.85 -2.60 -9.99
C ASP A 117 -17.01 -1.41 -10.49
N PRO A 118 -17.46 -0.66 -11.50
CA PRO A 118 -16.71 0.47 -12.06
C PRO A 118 -16.61 1.67 -11.10
N ALA A 119 -17.35 1.66 -10.00
CA ALA A 119 -17.33 2.69 -8.96
C ALA A 119 -16.36 2.35 -7.82
N CYS A 120 -15.93 1.10 -7.64
CA CYS A 120 -14.94 0.76 -6.64
C CYS A 120 -13.53 1.21 -7.08
N ALA A 121 -12.61 1.35 -6.11
CA ALA A 121 -11.25 1.84 -6.38
C ALA A 121 -10.54 1.03 -7.48
N VAL A 122 -10.58 -0.30 -7.40
CA VAL A 122 -9.97 -1.19 -8.41
C VAL A 122 -10.61 -0.99 -9.78
N GLY A 123 -11.93 -0.89 -9.87
CA GLY A 123 -12.63 -0.61 -11.14
C GLY A 123 -12.21 0.72 -11.76
N ILE A 124 -12.02 1.74 -10.92
CA ILE A 124 -11.52 3.06 -11.35
C ILE A 124 -10.08 2.97 -11.84
N LEU A 125 -9.19 2.28 -11.10
CA LEU A 125 -7.78 2.10 -11.47
C LEU A 125 -7.64 1.33 -12.79
N LEU A 126 -8.40 0.26 -12.99
CA LEU A 126 -8.41 -0.51 -14.24
C LEU A 126 -8.86 0.36 -15.43
N ALA A 127 -9.94 1.13 -15.26
CA ALA A 127 -10.42 2.03 -16.28
C ALA A 127 -9.43 3.18 -16.57
N PHE A 128 -8.73 3.66 -15.54
CA PHE A 128 -7.69 4.68 -15.68
C PHE A 128 -6.48 4.13 -16.43
N HIS A 129 -5.95 2.98 -16.02
CA HIS A 129 -4.82 2.32 -16.71
C HIS A 129 -5.12 2.03 -18.19
N LYS A 130 -6.36 1.63 -18.53
CA LYS A 130 -6.76 1.42 -19.91
C LYS A 130 -6.63 2.69 -20.77
N ARG A 131 -6.87 3.88 -20.19
CA ARG A 131 -6.72 5.17 -20.89
C ARG A 131 -5.28 5.70 -20.84
N HIS A 132 -4.53 5.33 -19.80
CA HIS A 132 -3.15 5.76 -19.54
C HIS A 132 -2.26 4.52 -19.33
N PRO A 133 -1.87 3.80 -20.43
CA PRO A 133 -1.12 2.54 -20.31
C PRO A 133 0.25 2.70 -19.62
N ASP A 134 0.84 3.89 -19.69
CA ASP A 134 2.11 4.23 -19.04
C ASP A 134 1.96 4.47 -17.52
N TRP A 135 0.72 4.49 -17.01
CA TRP A 135 0.40 4.51 -15.59
C TRP A 135 0.16 3.07 -15.11
N PRO A 136 1.16 2.39 -14.49
CA PRO A 136 1.03 0.99 -14.12
C PRO A 136 0.02 0.78 -13.00
N LEU A 137 -0.55 -0.42 -12.94
CA LEU A 137 -1.38 -0.85 -11.80
C LEU A 137 -0.48 -1.15 -10.62
N ARG A 138 -0.26 -0.15 -9.76
CA ARG A 138 0.59 -0.20 -8.56
C ARG A 138 -0.09 0.50 -7.40
N GLY A 139 0.17 0.01 -6.20
CA GLY A 139 -0.31 0.51 -4.92
C GLY A 139 -0.34 -0.61 -3.90
N SER A 140 -0.61 -0.29 -2.64
CA SER A 140 -0.53 -1.22 -1.53
C SER A 140 -1.87 -1.31 -0.81
N PHE A 141 -2.46 -2.51 -0.73
CA PHE A 141 -3.70 -2.79 -0.01
C PHE A 141 -3.38 -3.37 1.37
N TYR A 142 -3.73 -2.66 2.43
CA TYR A 142 -3.54 -3.07 3.82
C TYR A 142 -4.84 -3.63 4.38
N LEU A 143 -4.85 -4.94 4.65
CA LEU A 143 -6.08 -5.67 4.94
C LEU A 143 -6.24 -5.98 6.42
N ILE A 144 -7.43 -5.70 6.97
CA ILE A 144 -7.91 -6.24 8.23
C ILE A 144 -8.43 -7.65 7.96
N THR A 145 -8.16 -8.61 8.83
CA THR A 145 -8.45 -10.03 8.56
C THR A 145 -9.32 -10.72 9.60
N GLY A 146 -9.54 -10.13 10.77
CA GLY A 146 -10.42 -10.66 11.81
C GLY A 146 -11.88 -10.29 11.58
N SER A 147 -12.77 -11.23 11.84
CA SER A 147 -14.21 -11.08 11.63
C SER A 147 -14.90 -10.07 12.54
N ASP A 148 -14.26 -9.70 13.66
CA ASP A 148 -14.93 -8.94 14.73
C ASP A 148 -15.17 -7.47 14.38
N ALA A 149 -14.39 -6.91 13.45
CA ALA A 149 -14.46 -5.49 13.12
C ALA A 149 -15.11 -5.19 11.78
N ASN A 150 -14.89 -6.00 10.74
CA ASN A 150 -15.27 -5.67 9.37
C ASN A 150 -15.64 -6.88 8.50
N GLY A 151 -15.87 -8.08 9.06
CA GLY A 151 -16.12 -9.27 8.28
C GLY A 151 -14.84 -9.82 7.60
N VAL A 152 -14.98 -10.31 6.36
CA VAL A 152 -13.86 -10.78 5.54
C VAL A 152 -13.28 -9.64 4.70
N PRO A 153 -11.99 -9.71 4.29
CA PRO A 153 -11.43 -8.71 3.38
C PRO A 153 -12.30 -8.46 2.15
N PHE A 154 -12.57 -7.17 1.88
CA PHE A 154 -13.42 -6.68 0.80
C PHE A 154 -14.91 -7.03 0.93
N ASP A 155 -15.40 -7.36 2.11
CA ASP A 155 -16.83 -7.53 2.48
C ASP A 155 -17.63 -8.42 1.51
N GLN A 156 -17.00 -9.39 0.86
CA GLN A 156 -17.66 -10.37 -0.03
C GLN A 156 -17.15 -11.76 0.30
N GLU A 157 -17.83 -12.44 1.21
CA GLU A 157 -17.50 -13.77 1.70
C GLU A 157 -17.33 -14.79 0.56
N GLY A 158 -16.26 -15.59 0.64
CA GLY A 158 -15.89 -16.58 -0.36
C GLY A 158 -15.18 -16.01 -1.60
N LEU A 159 -15.07 -14.67 -1.75
CA LEU A 159 -14.38 -14.02 -2.85
C LEU A 159 -13.04 -13.39 -2.43
N GLU A 160 -12.73 -13.30 -1.14
CA GLU A 160 -11.54 -12.67 -0.60
C GLU A 160 -10.24 -13.24 -1.20
N GLY A 161 -10.13 -14.56 -1.26
CA GLY A 161 -8.96 -15.22 -1.85
C GLY A 161 -8.80 -14.97 -3.34
N LYS A 162 -9.92 -14.90 -4.09
CA LYS A 162 -9.91 -14.53 -5.51
C LYS A 162 -9.43 -13.09 -5.69
N LYS A 163 -9.94 -12.17 -4.89
CA LYS A 163 -9.59 -10.74 -4.96
C LYS A 163 -8.13 -10.50 -4.61
N ILE A 164 -7.63 -11.12 -3.53
CA ILE A 164 -6.23 -10.98 -3.13
C ILE A 164 -5.29 -11.50 -4.21
N ARG A 165 -5.55 -12.70 -4.78
CA ARG A 165 -4.74 -13.22 -5.89
C ARG A 165 -4.78 -12.30 -7.10
N GLN A 166 -5.94 -11.78 -7.45
CA GLN A 166 -6.09 -10.89 -8.59
C GLN A 166 -5.33 -9.57 -8.40
N LEU A 167 -5.31 -8.99 -7.21
CA LEU A 167 -4.49 -7.81 -6.90
C LEU A 167 -3.00 -8.11 -7.11
N LEU A 168 -2.52 -9.25 -6.61
CA LEU A 168 -1.12 -9.66 -6.76
C LEU A 168 -0.75 -9.92 -8.24
N GLU A 169 -1.65 -10.53 -9.01
CA GLU A 169 -1.48 -10.78 -10.45
C GLU A 169 -1.38 -9.47 -11.26
N TRP A 170 -2.13 -8.46 -10.88
CA TRP A 170 -2.02 -7.12 -11.51
C TRP A 170 -0.79 -6.34 -11.06
N GLY A 171 -0.09 -6.79 -10.01
CA GLY A 171 1.13 -6.18 -9.52
C GLY A 171 0.94 -5.27 -8.33
N PHE A 172 -0.23 -5.25 -7.67
CA PHE A 172 -0.41 -4.56 -6.40
C PHE A 172 0.27 -5.31 -5.26
N GLU A 173 0.67 -4.57 -4.24
CA GLU A 173 1.10 -5.12 -2.96
C GLU A 173 -0.11 -5.39 -2.05
N VAL A 174 -0.03 -6.47 -1.27
CA VAL A 174 -0.91 -6.72 -0.13
C VAL A 174 -0.09 -6.65 1.14
N GLY A 175 -0.49 -5.79 2.06
CA GLY A 175 0.14 -5.52 3.34
C GLY A 175 -0.75 -5.88 4.53
N ASN A 176 -0.19 -5.79 5.72
CA ASN A 176 -0.86 -6.10 6.98
C ASN A 176 -1.52 -4.85 7.56
N HIS A 177 -2.81 -4.96 7.96
CA HIS A 177 -3.51 -3.92 8.71
C HIS A 177 -4.11 -4.47 10.01
N THR A 178 -3.41 -5.42 10.62
CA THR A 178 -3.80 -6.12 11.84
C THR A 178 -4.95 -7.11 11.67
N ASN A 179 -5.24 -7.84 12.74
CA ASN A 179 -6.36 -8.78 12.76
C ASN A 179 -7.67 -8.08 13.11
N THR A 180 -7.69 -7.24 14.18
CA THR A 180 -8.93 -6.65 14.72
C THR A 180 -8.92 -5.11 14.78
N HIS A 181 -7.94 -4.46 14.14
CA HIS A 181 -7.82 -3.01 14.03
C HIS A 181 -7.70 -2.24 15.37
N PRO A 182 -6.92 -2.70 16.37
CA PRO A 182 -6.76 -1.96 17.61
C PRO A 182 -5.76 -0.81 17.48
N SER A 183 -5.93 0.25 18.28
CA SER A 183 -4.87 1.25 18.47
C SER A 183 -3.65 0.64 19.14
N PHE A 184 -2.45 0.83 18.57
CA PHE A 184 -1.21 0.27 19.14
C PHE A 184 -0.60 1.10 20.27
N LYS A 185 -1.11 2.30 20.53
CA LYS A 185 -0.56 3.23 21.54
C LYS A 185 -0.22 2.57 22.86
N ASN A 186 -1.13 1.77 23.38
CA ASN A 186 -1.03 1.21 24.74
C ASN A 186 -0.90 -0.31 24.77
N LEU A 187 -0.80 -0.99 23.63
CA LEU A 187 -0.70 -2.44 23.58
C LEU A 187 0.63 -2.95 24.15
N LYS A 188 0.58 -4.14 24.72
CA LYS A 188 1.78 -4.91 25.11
C LYS A 188 2.38 -5.56 23.85
N ALA A 189 3.67 -5.87 23.88
CA ALA A 189 4.37 -6.55 22.77
C ALA A 189 3.67 -7.86 22.34
N SER A 190 3.15 -8.64 23.30
CA SER A 190 2.42 -9.89 23.00
C SER A 190 1.10 -9.63 22.26
N GLN A 191 0.40 -8.55 22.56
CA GLN A 191 -0.84 -8.16 21.89
C GLN A 191 -0.55 -7.67 20.46
N ILE A 192 0.48 -6.82 20.28
CA ILE A 192 0.95 -6.41 18.96
C ILE A 192 1.32 -7.64 18.11
N THR A 193 2.10 -8.57 18.69
CA THR A 193 2.46 -9.81 18.00
C THR A 193 1.23 -10.63 17.62
N ALA A 194 0.22 -10.74 18.49
CA ALA A 194 -1.00 -11.49 18.21
C ALA A 194 -1.77 -10.89 17.03
N GLU A 195 -1.93 -9.56 17.00
CA GLU A 195 -2.61 -8.84 15.93
C GLU A 195 -1.93 -9.04 14.56
N LEU A 196 -0.62 -8.80 14.52
CA LEU A 196 0.14 -8.89 13.27
C LEU A 196 0.30 -10.33 12.80
N ALA A 197 0.55 -11.27 13.72
CA ALA A 197 0.65 -12.70 13.39
C ALA A 197 -0.70 -13.30 12.97
N GLY A 198 -1.81 -12.87 13.57
CA GLY A 198 -3.16 -13.28 13.17
C GLY A 198 -3.45 -12.92 11.72
N CYS A 199 -3.25 -11.66 11.35
CA CYS A 199 -3.41 -11.19 9.99
C CYS A 199 -2.47 -11.93 9.01
N GLN A 200 -1.19 -12.08 9.35
CA GLN A 200 -0.22 -12.80 8.52
C GLN A 200 -0.64 -14.26 8.30
N ALA A 201 -1.09 -14.96 9.34
CA ALA A 201 -1.53 -16.35 9.26
C ALA A 201 -2.77 -16.50 8.36
N TYR A 202 -3.73 -15.58 8.49
CA TYR A 202 -4.92 -15.55 7.65
C TYR A 202 -4.54 -15.37 6.17
N LEU A 203 -3.75 -14.35 5.82
CA LEU A 203 -3.32 -14.08 4.45
C LEU A 203 -2.56 -15.28 3.87
N ALA A 204 -1.65 -15.89 4.63
CA ALA A 204 -0.91 -17.08 4.22
C ALA A 204 -1.78 -18.35 4.11
N SER A 205 -2.94 -18.40 4.78
CA SER A 205 -3.89 -19.51 4.64
C SER A 205 -4.69 -19.41 3.34
N ILE A 206 -5.03 -18.20 2.91
CA ILE A 206 -5.82 -17.93 1.69
C ILE A 206 -4.95 -17.93 0.45
N VAL A 207 -3.74 -17.37 0.55
CA VAL A 207 -2.77 -17.31 -0.55
C VAL A 207 -1.42 -17.88 -0.07
N PRO A 208 -1.21 -19.19 -0.19
CA PRO A 208 0.06 -19.81 0.20
C PRO A 208 1.26 -19.14 -0.51
N GLY A 209 2.28 -18.79 0.28
CA GLY A 209 3.48 -18.12 -0.24
C GLY A 209 3.33 -16.61 -0.44
N ILE A 210 2.23 -16.00 -0.05
CA ILE A 210 2.06 -14.53 -0.11
C ILE A 210 3.21 -13.83 0.64
N ARG A 211 3.75 -12.81 0.01
CA ARG A 211 4.73 -11.90 0.62
C ARG A 211 4.00 -10.70 1.21
N VAL A 212 4.16 -10.50 2.52
CA VAL A 212 3.63 -9.35 3.26
C VAL A 212 4.81 -8.66 3.91
N ASP A 213 5.35 -7.66 3.21
CA ASP A 213 6.61 -7.01 3.56
C ASP A 213 6.41 -5.67 4.28
N THR A 214 5.17 -5.16 4.31
CA THR A 214 4.85 -3.86 4.91
C THR A 214 3.56 -3.92 5.73
N GLU A 215 3.43 -3.00 6.69
CA GLU A 215 2.22 -2.83 7.49
C GLU A 215 1.79 -1.37 7.56
N ALA A 216 0.50 -1.13 7.69
CA ALA A 216 -0.07 0.16 8.03
C ALA A 216 -0.69 0.08 9.44
N LEU A 217 -0.36 1.05 10.29
CA LEU A 217 -0.87 1.06 11.66
C LEU A 217 -2.31 1.60 11.70
N PRO A 218 -3.24 0.89 12.39
CA PRO A 218 -4.54 1.44 12.69
C PRO A 218 -4.45 2.84 13.31
N TYR A 219 -5.23 3.78 12.79
CA TYR A 219 -5.25 5.19 13.22
C TYR A 219 -3.89 5.91 13.05
N GLY A 220 -2.87 5.29 12.46
CA GLY A 220 -1.49 5.79 12.46
C GLY A 220 -0.84 5.75 13.86
N ASP A 221 -1.37 4.98 14.78
CA ASP A 221 -1.04 4.99 16.21
C ASP A 221 0.25 4.23 16.51
N TRP A 222 1.33 4.98 16.70
CA TRP A 222 2.64 4.43 17.08
C TRP A 222 2.67 3.95 18.55
N PRO A 223 3.25 2.78 18.85
CA PRO A 223 3.41 2.29 20.21
C PRO A 223 4.24 3.25 21.07
N GLN A 224 3.71 3.65 22.22
CA GLN A 224 4.42 4.58 23.11
C GLN A 224 5.57 3.91 23.89
N LYS A 225 5.48 2.61 24.13
CA LYS A 225 6.46 1.85 24.90
C LYS A 225 7.59 1.35 24.02
N ARG A 226 8.80 1.86 24.21
CA ARG A 226 9.98 1.51 23.39
C ARG A 226 10.24 0.00 23.27
N HIS A 227 9.99 -0.77 24.31
CA HIS A 227 10.20 -2.23 24.29
C HIS A 227 9.20 -3.00 23.40
N THR A 228 8.16 -2.35 22.90
CA THR A 228 7.19 -2.97 21.97
C THR A 228 7.61 -2.85 20.50
N LEU A 229 8.60 -2.02 20.18
CA LEU A 229 9.00 -1.74 18.79
C LEU A 229 9.51 -2.98 18.05
N GLN A 230 10.18 -3.90 18.75
CA GLN A 230 10.63 -5.15 18.13
C GLN A 230 9.43 -6.00 17.65
N ALA A 231 8.37 -6.07 18.47
CA ALA A 231 7.15 -6.79 18.12
C ALA A 231 6.42 -6.16 16.92
N LEU A 232 6.56 -4.84 16.72
CA LEU A 232 6.01 -4.15 15.55
C LEU A 232 6.72 -4.58 14.25
N ILE A 233 8.04 -4.78 14.30
CA ILE A 233 8.83 -5.04 13.09
C ILE A 233 8.88 -6.53 12.74
N ALA A 234 8.97 -7.41 13.73
CA ALA A 234 9.10 -8.85 13.50
C ALA A 234 8.58 -9.67 14.67
N GLY A 235 7.94 -10.78 14.36
CA GLY A 235 7.38 -11.69 15.36
C GLY A 235 6.66 -12.89 14.77
N GLY A 236 5.78 -13.48 15.58
CA GLY A 236 4.96 -14.61 15.17
C GLY A 236 5.74 -15.92 15.00
N LYS A 237 4.99 -17.00 14.71
CA LYS A 237 5.53 -18.35 14.45
C LYS A 237 4.72 -19.01 13.34
N GLY A 238 5.30 -20.02 12.67
CA GLY A 238 4.62 -20.77 11.61
C GLY A 238 4.08 -19.86 10.50
N LYS A 239 2.83 -20.05 10.11
CA LYS A 239 2.15 -19.20 9.09
C LYS A 239 1.98 -17.75 9.53
N GLY A 240 1.97 -17.47 10.83
CA GLY A 240 1.89 -16.12 11.38
C GLY A 240 3.24 -15.43 11.57
N LYS A 241 4.36 -16.01 11.12
CA LYS A 241 5.68 -15.36 11.18
C LYS A 241 5.70 -14.17 10.24
N TYR A 242 6.08 -13.01 10.76
CA TYR A 242 6.18 -11.77 9.98
C TYR A 242 7.51 -11.05 10.21
N ARG A 243 7.92 -10.25 9.23
CA ARG A 243 9.01 -9.29 9.28
C ARG A 243 8.74 -8.21 8.26
N TYR A 244 8.50 -6.99 8.73
CA TYR A 244 8.22 -5.85 7.86
C TYR A 244 9.47 -5.07 7.53
N SER A 245 9.47 -4.50 6.33
CA SER A 245 10.49 -3.58 5.81
C SER A 245 10.02 -2.13 5.85
N ALA A 246 8.71 -1.91 6.04
CA ALA A 246 8.15 -0.59 6.29
C ALA A 246 6.92 -0.65 7.20
N VAL A 247 6.74 0.44 7.96
CA VAL A 247 5.58 0.71 8.82
C VAL A 247 5.03 2.08 8.46
N LEU A 248 3.73 2.13 8.11
CA LEU A 248 3.07 3.34 7.67
C LEU A 248 2.21 3.93 8.78
N LEU A 249 2.36 5.24 8.95
CA LEU A 249 1.57 6.07 9.87
C LEU A 249 0.47 6.82 9.11
N PHE A 250 -0.24 7.71 9.80
CA PHE A 250 -1.22 8.63 9.18
C PHE A 250 -0.99 10.04 9.72
N SER A 251 0.25 10.55 9.56
CA SER A 251 0.72 11.80 10.20
C SER A 251 0.81 13.01 9.26
N GLY A 252 0.47 12.82 7.98
CA GLY A 252 0.55 13.88 6.97
C GLY A 252 1.97 14.18 6.49
N GLY A 253 2.07 14.99 5.41
CA GLY A 253 3.32 15.47 4.86
C GLY A 253 4.00 14.56 3.83
N PHE A 254 5.09 15.08 3.28
CA PHE A 254 5.94 14.34 2.34
C PHE A 254 6.84 13.35 3.07
N VAL A 255 7.06 12.20 2.46
CA VAL A 255 8.08 11.24 2.87
C VAL A 255 9.44 11.77 2.40
N PRO A 256 10.46 11.81 3.27
CA PRO A 256 11.82 12.15 2.84
C PRO A 256 12.32 11.22 1.72
N SER A 257 13.22 11.72 0.88
CA SER A 257 13.89 10.90 -0.14
C SER A 257 14.43 9.60 0.46
N PRO A 258 14.26 8.44 -0.21
CA PRO A 258 14.88 7.18 0.23
C PRO A 258 16.41 7.24 0.37
N CYS A 259 17.06 8.24 -0.27
CA CYS A 259 18.51 8.49 -0.14
C CYS A 259 18.86 9.39 1.06
N SER A 260 17.87 9.96 1.73
CA SER A 260 18.09 10.88 2.84
C SER A 260 18.34 10.13 4.15
N SER A 261 19.24 10.63 4.98
CA SER A 261 19.42 10.17 6.37
C SER A 261 18.18 10.37 7.25
N ARG A 262 17.21 11.19 6.80
CA ARG A 262 15.91 11.41 7.45
C ARG A 262 14.86 10.38 7.05
N PHE A 263 15.13 9.52 6.07
CA PHE A 263 14.21 8.46 5.67
C PHE A 263 14.16 7.37 6.74
N ASP A 264 13.02 7.22 7.38
CA ASP A 264 12.76 6.14 8.34
C ASP A 264 11.69 5.21 7.77
N PRO A 265 12.05 4.01 7.30
CA PRO A 265 11.09 3.07 6.72
C PRO A 265 10.05 2.58 7.73
N PHE A 266 10.33 2.69 9.03
CA PHE A 266 9.38 2.30 10.08
C PHE A 266 8.48 3.44 10.55
N ARG A 267 8.55 4.62 9.93
CA ARG A 267 7.71 5.79 10.25
C ARG A 267 7.30 6.54 8.99
N ILE A 268 6.76 5.83 8.02
CA ILE A 268 6.33 6.43 6.75
C ILE A 268 5.08 7.28 6.97
N PRO A 269 5.13 8.62 6.81
CA PRO A 269 3.94 9.46 6.89
C PRO A 269 3.02 9.24 5.69
N ARG A 270 1.72 9.37 5.90
CA ARG A 270 0.71 9.32 4.84
C ARG A 270 -0.21 10.53 4.92
N VAL A 271 -0.69 10.99 3.78
CA VAL A 271 -1.65 12.10 3.67
C VAL A 271 -3.05 11.58 3.43
N ALA A 272 -4.04 12.24 4.05
CA ALA A 272 -5.44 11.94 3.81
C ALA A 272 -5.87 12.36 2.39
N PRO A 273 -6.75 11.59 1.72
CA PRO A 273 -7.19 11.85 0.35
C PRO A 273 -8.30 12.91 0.26
N SER A 274 -8.53 13.70 1.30
CA SER A 274 -9.60 14.70 1.33
C SER A 274 -9.54 15.62 0.11
N PRO A 275 -10.70 16.03 -0.43
CA PRO A 275 -10.77 16.90 -1.60
C PRO A 275 -9.94 18.18 -1.42
N GLY A 276 -9.15 18.52 -2.42
CA GLY A 276 -8.26 19.69 -2.41
C GLY A 276 -6.94 19.51 -1.66
N ASN A 277 -6.81 18.53 -0.75
CA ASN A 277 -5.56 18.28 -0.04
C ASN A 277 -4.50 17.64 -0.95
N VAL A 278 -4.86 16.58 -1.63
CA VAL A 278 -3.96 15.86 -2.56
C VAL A 278 -3.57 16.78 -3.71
N GLU A 279 -4.52 17.46 -4.33
CA GLU A 279 -4.30 18.38 -5.45
C GLU A 279 -3.36 19.54 -5.06
N LYS A 280 -3.53 20.09 -3.85
CA LYS A 280 -2.63 21.13 -3.31
C LYS A 280 -1.20 20.60 -3.15
N LEU A 281 -1.03 19.39 -2.61
CA LEU A 281 0.29 18.79 -2.42
C LEU A 281 0.95 18.44 -3.76
N ILE A 282 0.19 18.00 -4.75
CA ILE A 282 0.66 17.78 -6.12
C ILE A 282 1.19 19.11 -6.69
N GLY A 283 0.43 20.19 -6.60
CA GLY A 283 0.82 21.50 -7.09
C GLY A 283 2.04 22.11 -6.38
N SER A 284 2.27 21.78 -5.11
CA SER A 284 3.43 22.27 -4.36
C SER A 284 4.74 21.53 -4.66
N ASN A 285 4.70 20.42 -5.42
CA ASN A 285 5.86 19.60 -5.77
C ASN A 285 6.40 19.91 -7.18
N GLN A 286 5.76 20.82 -7.90
CA GLN A 286 6.21 21.37 -9.20
C GLN A 286 7.10 22.58 -8.99
#